data_4e703becbd32a2d8c93e8d56cc093592
#
_entry.id   4e703becbd32a2d8c93e8d56cc093592
#
_cell.length_a   1.000
_cell.length_b   1.000
_cell.length_c   1.000
_cell.angle_alpha   90.00
_cell.angle_beta   90.00
_cell.angle_gamma   90.00
#
_symmetry.space_group_name_H-M   'P 1'
#
loop_
_entity.id
_entity.type
_entity.pdbx_description
1 polymer ?
#
loop_
_entity_poly.entity_id
_entity_poly.type
_entity_poly.pdbx_seq_one_letter_code
_entity_poly.pdbx_strand_id
1 'polypeptide(L)'
;MQDLGGRVAVVTGGAGGIGRALVERFVAEGMRVVVADVEVAALERTVAELRDGGAEVTGVPTDVTSFESVCALADAAYAAYGAVHVLCNNAGVGPPGGLVWETTPNDWRWAFGVNVFGVAHGIQAFVPRMLESGEEGIVINTSSPDGPITPMPQASVYAATKCAVTCVTECLAAQLSDQEAKVSAAVFYPSGKGLLDTGLWTSDRNRPAELARERPRSTPALTVAALREQGVPVQPLDELADMVVQGIREGRFVLLLDVERHVGTLRDRAERIAALENPTVVHQMGG
;
A
#
# COMPACT_ATOMS: atom_id res chain seq x y z
N MET A 1 -14.77 13.69 -1.03
CA MET A 1 -15.08 13.72 0.43
C MET A 1 -14.31 14.89 1.06
N GLN A 2 -15.01 15.98 1.45
CA GLN A 2 -14.36 17.19 1.97
C GLN A 2 -14.17 17.16 3.49
N ASP A 3 -15.17 16.65 4.21
CA ASP A 3 -15.14 16.50 5.65
C ASP A 3 -14.91 15.03 6.04
N LEU A 4 -13.85 14.79 6.80
CA LEU A 4 -13.45 13.47 7.30
C LEU A 4 -13.89 13.25 8.76
N GLY A 5 -14.28 14.30 9.49
CA GLY A 5 -14.69 14.21 10.89
C GLY A 5 -15.82 13.21 11.11
N GLY A 6 -15.68 12.30 12.07
CA GLY A 6 -16.64 11.24 12.36
C GLY A 6 -16.77 10.12 11.32
N ARG A 7 -16.08 10.22 10.17
CA ARG A 7 -16.01 9.14 9.17
C ARG A 7 -15.17 7.97 9.67
N VAL A 8 -15.30 6.82 9.01
CA VAL A 8 -14.62 5.58 9.40
C VAL A 8 -13.57 5.21 8.36
N ALA A 9 -12.34 5.00 8.80
CA ALA A 9 -11.27 4.47 7.97
C ALA A 9 -10.86 3.05 8.41
N VAL A 10 -10.51 2.20 7.45
CA VAL A 10 -9.86 0.90 7.68
C VAL A 10 -8.51 0.93 7.01
N VAL A 11 -7.44 0.58 7.75
CA VAL A 11 -6.07 0.58 7.21
C VAL A 11 -5.43 -0.78 7.47
N THR A 12 -5.10 -1.52 6.40
CA THR A 12 -4.33 -2.77 6.49
C THR A 12 -2.82 -2.48 6.55
N GLY A 13 -2.07 -3.26 7.33
CA GLY A 13 -0.66 -2.94 7.65
C GLY A 13 -0.55 -1.65 8.46
N GLY A 14 -1.55 -1.39 9.33
CA GLY A 14 -1.72 -0.12 10.04
C GLY A 14 -0.88 0.03 11.30
N ALA A 15 -0.22 -1.04 11.76
CA ALA A 15 0.58 -1.01 12.98
C ALA A 15 2.00 -0.44 12.81
N GLY A 16 2.42 -0.15 11.57
CA GLY A 16 3.77 0.36 11.31
C GLY A 16 3.92 1.12 9.99
N GLY A 17 5.05 1.76 9.82
CA GLY A 17 5.43 2.44 8.60
C GLY A 17 4.38 3.42 8.06
N ILE A 18 4.13 3.37 6.76
CA ILE A 18 3.16 4.23 6.07
C ILE A 18 1.74 4.02 6.62
N GLY A 19 1.36 2.74 6.88
CA GLY A 19 0.03 2.44 7.41
C GLY A 19 -0.22 3.13 8.75
N ARG A 20 0.77 3.13 9.66
CA ARG A 20 0.66 3.84 10.93
C ARG A 20 0.56 5.36 10.73
N ALA A 21 1.36 5.94 9.84
CA ALA A 21 1.27 7.37 9.51
C ALA A 21 -0.12 7.75 8.97
N LEU A 22 -0.72 6.90 8.13
CA LEU A 22 -2.10 7.07 7.67
C LEU A 22 -3.10 7.00 8.81
N VAL A 23 -2.97 6.02 9.71
CA VAL A 23 -3.83 5.88 10.90
C VAL A 23 -3.76 7.14 11.77
N GLU A 24 -2.55 7.59 12.14
CA GLU A 24 -2.33 8.78 12.96
C GLU A 24 -2.92 10.03 12.29
N ARG A 25 -2.75 10.15 10.97
CA ARG A 25 -3.29 11.28 10.22
C ARG A 25 -4.82 11.27 10.15
N PHE A 26 -5.45 10.13 9.95
CA PHE A 26 -6.91 9.98 9.98
C PHE A 26 -7.49 10.27 11.38
N VAL A 27 -6.81 9.81 12.44
CA VAL A 27 -7.17 10.17 13.82
C VAL A 27 -7.11 11.68 14.02
N ALA A 28 -6.07 12.36 13.52
CA ALA A 28 -5.95 13.81 13.61
C ALA A 28 -7.04 14.57 12.84
N GLU A 29 -7.64 13.94 11.82
CA GLU A 29 -8.83 14.44 11.12
C GLU A 29 -10.16 14.17 11.87
N GLY A 30 -10.10 13.57 13.05
CA GLY A 30 -11.31 13.22 13.82
C GLY A 30 -12.06 12.00 13.28
N MET A 31 -11.39 11.14 12.50
CA MET A 31 -11.97 9.88 12.04
C MET A 31 -11.93 8.80 13.12
N ARG A 32 -12.86 7.85 13.04
CA ARG A 32 -12.79 6.56 13.72
C ARG A 32 -11.99 5.60 12.86
N VAL A 33 -11.02 4.87 13.44
CA VAL A 33 -10.08 4.08 12.62
C VAL A 33 -10.03 2.62 13.07
N VAL A 34 -10.20 1.71 12.11
CA VAL A 34 -9.88 0.29 12.30
C VAL A 34 -8.45 0.04 11.78
N VAL A 35 -7.60 -0.33 12.71
CA VAL A 35 -6.20 -0.68 12.46
C VAL A 35 -6.11 -2.19 12.27
N ALA A 36 -5.70 -2.66 11.10
CA ALA A 36 -5.55 -4.06 10.79
C ALA A 36 -4.08 -4.41 10.53
N ASP A 37 -3.56 -5.43 11.18
CA ASP A 37 -2.19 -5.88 10.97
C ASP A 37 -2.04 -7.38 11.34
N VAL A 38 -1.07 -8.05 10.72
CA VAL A 38 -0.72 -9.43 11.05
C VAL A 38 0.18 -9.50 12.29
N GLU A 39 0.91 -8.43 12.60
CA GLU A 39 1.81 -8.34 13.75
C GLU A 39 1.03 -7.93 15.01
N VAL A 40 0.42 -8.91 15.68
CA VAL A 40 -0.48 -8.69 16.84
C VAL A 40 0.13 -7.79 17.90
N ALA A 41 1.37 -8.04 18.31
CA ALA A 41 2.01 -7.23 19.35
C ALA A 41 2.27 -5.75 18.92
N ALA A 42 2.53 -5.51 17.64
CA ALA A 42 2.64 -4.15 17.11
C ALA A 42 1.27 -3.47 17.04
N LEU A 43 0.25 -4.22 16.61
CA LEU A 43 -1.14 -3.76 16.55
C LEU A 43 -1.63 -3.33 17.93
N GLU A 44 -1.46 -4.18 18.94
CA GLU A 44 -1.88 -3.89 20.32
C GLU A 44 -1.22 -2.63 20.87
N ARG A 45 0.10 -2.48 20.68
CA ARG A 45 0.82 -1.26 21.09
C ARG A 45 0.29 -0.02 20.40
N THR A 46 0.14 -0.05 19.08
CA THR A 46 -0.34 1.08 18.29
C THR A 46 -1.75 1.50 18.74
N VAL A 47 -2.64 0.53 18.94
CA VAL A 47 -4.02 0.81 19.39
C VAL A 47 -4.04 1.37 20.81
N ALA A 48 -3.21 0.85 21.72
CA ALA A 48 -3.11 1.37 23.08
C ALA A 48 -2.63 2.83 23.10
N GLU A 49 -1.52 3.12 22.39
CA GLU A 49 -0.97 4.48 22.29
C GLU A 49 -1.97 5.49 21.73
N LEU A 50 -2.73 5.11 20.69
CA LEU A 50 -3.74 5.99 20.09
C LEU A 50 -4.95 6.22 21.02
N ARG A 51 -5.40 5.17 21.73
CA ARG A 51 -6.50 5.27 22.70
C ARG A 51 -6.11 6.14 23.90
N ASP A 52 -4.89 6.00 24.39
CA ASP A 52 -4.36 6.84 25.47
C ASP A 52 -4.33 8.32 25.06
N GLY A 53 -4.15 8.60 23.78
CA GLY A 53 -4.32 9.92 23.16
C GLY A 53 -5.77 10.36 22.94
N GLY A 54 -6.76 9.55 23.32
CA GLY A 54 -8.19 9.85 23.17
C GLY A 54 -8.81 9.50 21.81
N ALA A 55 -8.10 8.76 20.95
CA ALA A 55 -8.60 8.38 19.64
C ALA A 55 -9.63 7.23 19.69
N GLU A 56 -10.65 7.29 18.84
CA GLU A 56 -11.58 6.20 18.61
C GLU A 56 -11.00 5.18 17.61
N VAL A 57 -10.26 4.21 18.12
CA VAL A 57 -9.60 3.20 17.29
C VAL A 57 -9.91 1.78 17.72
N THR A 58 -10.00 0.87 16.75
CA THR A 58 -10.20 -0.57 16.98
C THR A 58 -9.10 -1.35 16.26
N GLY A 59 -8.42 -2.26 16.96
CA GLY A 59 -7.42 -3.15 16.37
C GLY A 59 -8.04 -4.49 15.99
N VAL A 60 -7.73 -4.97 14.79
CA VAL A 60 -8.17 -6.28 14.29
C VAL A 60 -6.97 -7.04 13.72
N PRO A 61 -6.53 -8.15 14.38
CA PRO A 61 -5.49 -9.01 13.79
C PRO A 61 -5.96 -9.54 12.44
N THR A 62 -5.18 -9.30 11.39
CA THR A 62 -5.62 -9.61 10.02
C THR A 62 -4.46 -10.09 9.16
N ASP A 63 -4.60 -11.27 8.60
CA ASP A 63 -3.77 -11.77 7.51
C ASP A 63 -4.48 -11.49 6.18
N VAL A 64 -3.98 -10.53 5.42
CA VAL A 64 -4.60 -10.14 4.13
C VAL A 64 -4.50 -11.23 3.05
N THR A 65 -3.66 -12.25 3.24
CA THR A 65 -3.58 -13.40 2.31
C THR A 65 -4.78 -14.34 2.45
N SER A 66 -5.49 -14.28 3.59
CA SER A 66 -6.72 -15.04 3.84
C SER A 66 -7.95 -14.18 3.58
N PHE A 67 -8.76 -14.57 2.59
CA PHE A 67 -10.03 -13.90 2.31
C PHE A 67 -10.99 -13.95 3.52
N GLU A 68 -11.01 -15.07 4.23
CA GLU A 68 -11.82 -15.22 5.46
C GLU A 68 -11.38 -14.22 6.54
N SER A 69 -10.07 -14.03 6.73
CA SER A 69 -9.54 -13.04 7.68
C SER A 69 -9.94 -11.62 7.30
N VAL A 70 -9.93 -11.29 6.01
CA VAL A 70 -10.35 -9.96 5.52
C VAL A 70 -11.86 -9.77 5.62
N CYS A 71 -12.67 -10.82 5.43
CA CYS A 71 -14.11 -10.77 5.71
C CYS A 71 -14.38 -10.51 7.19
N ALA A 72 -13.66 -11.19 8.10
CA ALA A 72 -13.77 -10.95 9.53
C ALA A 72 -13.36 -9.51 9.93
N LEU A 73 -12.35 -8.94 9.27
CA LEU A 73 -11.98 -7.53 9.42
C LEU A 73 -13.15 -6.61 9.02
N ALA A 74 -13.79 -6.87 7.88
CA ALA A 74 -14.94 -6.10 7.43
C ALA A 74 -16.08 -6.19 8.45
N ASP A 75 -16.43 -7.41 8.91
CA ASP A 75 -17.46 -7.61 9.92
C ASP A 75 -17.18 -6.84 11.21
N ALA A 76 -15.94 -6.89 11.69
CA ALA A 76 -15.52 -6.15 12.89
C ALA A 76 -15.63 -4.63 12.69
N ALA A 77 -15.25 -4.11 11.52
CA ALA A 77 -15.33 -2.69 11.21
C ALA A 77 -16.77 -2.18 11.20
N TYR A 78 -17.66 -2.90 10.51
CA TYR A 78 -19.08 -2.56 10.46
C TYR A 78 -19.80 -2.77 11.81
N ALA A 79 -19.43 -3.79 12.58
CA ALA A 79 -19.96 -3.99 13.93
C ALA A 79 -19.54 -2.87 14.89
N ALA A 80 -18.31 -2.38 14.78
CA ALA A 80 -17.80 -1.32 15.65
C ALA A 80 -18.39 0.06 15.30
N TYR A 81 -18.54 0.38 14.02
CA TYR A 81 -18.79 1.75 13.58
C TYR A 81 -19.95 1.91 12.59
N GLY A 82 -20.56 0.84 12.13
CA GLY A 82 -21.74 0.86 11.26
C GLY A 82 -21.48 1.15 9.79
N ALA A 83 -20.37 1.79 9.46
CA ALA A 83 -20.01 2.16 8.09
C ALA A 83 -18.49 2.14 7.86
N VAL A 84 -18.06 2.11 6.61
CA VAL A 84 -16.67 2.34 6.19
C VAL A 84 -16.66 3.32 5.03
N HIS A 85 -15.89 4.41 5.19
CA HIS A 85 -15.82 5.50 4.22
C HIS A 85 -14.46 5.54 3.49
N VAL A 86 -13.39 5.14 4.18
CA VAL A 86 -12.05 5.06 3.61
C VAL A 86 -11.50 3.65 3.84
N LEU A 87 -11.19 2.94 2.77
CA LEU A 87 -10.46 1.68 2.83
C LEU A 87 -9.06 1.89 2.28
N CYS A 88 -8.03 1.72 3.12
CA CYS A 88 -6.63 1.71 2.70
C CYS A 88 -6.10 0.27 2.66
N ASN A 89 -6.06 -0.33 1.47
CA ASN A 89 -5.34 -1.57 1.22
C ASN A 89 -3.84 -1.25 1.13
N ASN A 90 -3.19 -1.17 2.31
CA ASN A 90 -1.82 -0.70 2.44
C ASN A 90 -0.84 -1.82 2.81
N ALA A 91 -1.30 -2.92 3.40
CA ALA A 91 -0.42 -4.06 3.74
C ALA A 91 0.40 -4.49 2.53
N GLY A 92 1.71 -4.68 2.73
CA GLY A 92 2.60 -5.06 1.66
C GLY A 92 3.94 -5.59 2.14
N VAL A 93 4.57 -6.40 1.31
CA VAL A 93 5.88 -6.99 1.54
C VAL A 93 6.82 -6.73 0.37
N GLY A 94 8.10 -6.57 0.68
CA GLY A 94 9.18 -6.47 -0.31
C GLY A 94 9.95 -7.78 -0.38
N PRO A 95 9.64 -8.70 -1.30
CA PRO A 95 10.44 -9.89 -1.47
C PRO A 95 11.89 -9.54 -1.81
N PRO A 96 12.83 -10.42 -1.50
CA PRO A 96 14.23 -10.18 -1.78
C PRO A 96 14.47 -9.84 -3.24
N GLY A 97 15.30 -8.82 -3.48
CA GLY A 97 15.77 -8.48 -4.81
C GLY A 97 16.68 -9.54 -5.41
N GLY A 98 17.04 -9.36 -6.68
CA GLY A 98 17.92 -10.24 -7.44
C GLY A 98 17.46 -10.40 -8.89
N LEU A 99 18.19 -11.22 -9.64
CA LEU A 99 17.85 -11.52 -11.02
C LEU A 99 16.56 -12.34 -11.08
N VAL A 100 15.69 -12.04 -12.04
CA VAL A 100 14.35 -12.66 -12.11
C VAL A 100 14.39 -14.19 -12.18
N TRP A 101 15.38 -14.77 -12.84
CA TRP A 101 15.57 -16.22 -12.93
C TRP A 101 16.20 -16.88 -11.69
N GLU A 102 16.62 -16.09 -10.70
CA GLU A 102 17.09 -16.55 -9.39
C GLU A 102 16.02 -16.46 -8.32
N THR A 103 14.89 -15.80 -8.60
CA THR A 103 13.74 -15.79 -7.70
C THR A 103 13.12 -17.18 -7.60
N THR A 104 12.51 -17.48 -6.46
CA THR A 104 11.90 -18.79 -6.22
C THR A 104 10.38 -18.73 -6.39
N PRO A 105 9.71 -19.85 -6.71
CA PRO A 105 8.25 -19.90 -6.73
C PRO A 105 7.60 -19.36 -5.45
N ASN A 106 8.23 -19.60 -4.29
CA ASN A 106 7.73 -19.10 -3.01
C ASN A 106 7.86 -17.58 -2.86
N ASP A 107 8.86 -16.94 -3.49
CA ASP A 107 8.95 -15.48 -3.54
C ASP A 107 7.73 -14.87 -4.25
N TRP A 108 7.33 -15.47 -5.38
CA TRP A 108 6.16 -15.04 -6.15
C TRP A 108 4.86 -15.30 -5.40
N ARG A 109 4.67 -16.50 -4.84
CA ARG A 109 3.46 -16.84 -4.09
C ARG A 109 3.24 -15.90 -2.91
N TRP A 110 4.30 -15.67 -2.13
CA TRP A 110 4.21 -14.79 -0.97
C TRP A 110 3.93 -13.33 -1.36
N ALA A 111 4.71 -12.79 -2.30
CA ALA A 111 4.53 -11.40 -2.73
C ALA A 111 3.17 -11.14 -3.35
N PHE A 112 2.69 -12.02 -4.24
CA PHE A 112 1.37 -11.90 -4.83
C PHE A 112 0.27 -12.14 -3.80
N GLY A 113 0.46 -13.10 -2.88
CA GLY A 113 -0.47 -13.36 -1.79
C GLY A 113 -0.77 -12.09 -0.98
N VAL A 114 0.27 -11.39 -0.55
CA VAL A 114 0.10 -10.19 0.26
C VAL A 114 -0.26 -8.97 -0.61
N ASN A 115 0.58 -8.64 -1.61
CA ASN A 115 0.49 -7.35 -2.30
C ASN A 115 -0.69 -7.28 -3.28
N VAL A 116 -1.07 -8.40 -3.90
CA VAL A 116 -2.11 -8.43 -4.95
C VAL A 116 -3.40 -9.04 -4.44
N PHE A 117 -3.35 -10.28 -3.92
CA PHE A 117 -4.55 -10.93 -3.41
C PHE A 117 -5.07 -10.22 -2.17
N GLY A 118 -4.19 -9.70 -1.29
CA GLY A 118 -4.62 -8.89 -0.14
C GLY A 118 -5.43 -7.65 -0.57
N VAL A 119 -5.01 -6.97 -1.63
CA VAL A 119 -5.78 -5.85 -2.22
C VAL A 119 -7.11 -6.34 -2.80
N ALA A 120 -7.10 -7.44 -3.56
CA ALA A 120 -8.32 -8.02 -4.14
C ALA A 120 -9.32 -8.44 -3.05
N HIS A 121 -8.83 -9.08 -1.98
CA HIS A 121 -9.67 -9.47 -0.83
C HIS A 121 -10.30 -8.25 -0.14
N GLY A 122 -9.52 -7.17 0.06
CA GLY A 122 -10.05 -5.92 0.60
C GLY A 122 -11.15 -5.33 -0.29
N ILE A 123 -10.94 -5.27 -1.60
CA ILE A 123 -11.96 -4.80 -2.55
C ILE A 123 -13.22 -5.66 -2.44
N GLN A 124 -13.09 -7.00 -2.47
CA GLN A 124 -14.21 -7.93 -2.46
C GLN A 124 -15.01 -7.90 -1.14
N ALA A 125 -14.33 -7.73 0.00
CA ALA A 125 -14.99 -7.72 1.31
C ALA A 125 -15.67 -6.39 1.64
N PHE A 126 -15.14 -5.27 1.16
CA PHE A 126 -15.60 -3.94 1.56
C PHE A 126 -16.43 -3.22 0.49
N VAL A 127 -16.04 -3.26 -0.78
CA VAL A 127 -16.70 -2.44 -1.81
C VAL A 127 -18.20 -2.73 -1.93
N PRO A 128 -18.69 -3.98 -1.94
CA PRO A 128 -20.13 -4.23 -2.00
C PRO A 128 -20.88 -3.55 -0.84
N ARG A 129 -20.35 -3.62 0.37
CA ARG A 129 -20.96 -3.04 1.57
C ARG A 129 -20.88 -1.49 1.56
N MET A 130 -19.80 -0.94 1.03
CA MET A 130 -19.67 0.51 0.84
C MET A 130 -20.69 1.03 -0.18
N LEU A 131 -20.94 0.28 -1.25
CA LEU A 131 -21.96 0.61 -2.26
C LEU A 131 -23.38 0.52 -1.68
N GLU A 132 -23.67 -0.54 -0.92
CA GLU A 132 -24.97 -0.76 -0.26
C GLU A 132 -25.31 0.36 0.73
N SER A 133 -24.31 0.95 1.41
CA SER A 133 -24.54 2.07 2.32
C SER A 133 -25.06 3.31 1.62
N GLY A 134 -24.76 3.48 0.34
CA GLY A 134 -25.07 4.68 -0.43
C GLY A 134 -24.35 5.94 0.04
N GLU A 135 -23.39 5.82 0.97
CA GLU A 135 -22.57 6.93 1.46
C GLU A 135 -21.36 7.21 0.56
N GLU A 136 -20.80 8.41 0.68
CA GLU A 136 -19.57 8.76 -0.01
C GLU A 136 -18.37 8.00 0.56
N GLY A 137 -17.58 7.37 -0.31
CA GLY A 137 -16.43 6.58 0.11
C GLY A 137 -15.29 6.57 -0.90
N ILE A 138 -14.13 6.06 -0.44
CA ILE A 138 -12.95 5.88 -1.28
C ILE A 138 -12.16 4.63 -0.89
N VAL A 139 -11.72 3.90 -1.91
CA VAL A 139 -10.78 2.77 -1.77
C VAL A 139 -9.41 3.23 -2.26
N ILE A 140 -8.41 3.16 -1.40
CA ILE A 140 -7.02 3.55 -1.70
C ILE A 140 -6.16 2.29 -1.71
N ASN A 141 -5.59 1.96 -2.86
CA ASN A 141 -4.70 0.82 -3.01
C ASN A 141 -3.25 1.28 -3.10
N THR A 142 -2.42 0.80 -2.18
CA THR A 142 -1.00 1.17 -2.11
C THR A 142 -0.19 0.40 -3.13
N SER A 143 0.15 1.06 -4.22
CA SER A 143 1.08 0.60 -5.23
C SER A 143 2.52 1.08 -4.92
N SER A 144 3.29 1.40 -5.92
CA SER A 144 4.63 2.01 -5.87
C SER A 144 4.93 2.66 -7.23
N PRO A 145 5.78 3.67 -7.32
CA PRO A 145 6.37 4.06 -8.60
C PRO A 145 7.17 2.90 -9.23
N ASP A 146 7.72 2.03 -8.38
CA ASP A 146 8.53 0.88 -8.80
C ASP A 146 7.66 -0.20 -9.43
N GLY A 147 7.76 -0.31 -10.73
CA GLY A 147 6.99 -1.23 -11.58
C GLY A 147 6.09 -0.49 -12.57
N PRO A 148 4.99 0.13 -12.16
CA PRO A 148 4.08 0.83 -13.08
C PRO A 148 4.76 2.00 -13.81
N ILE A 149 5.53 2.80 -13.09
CA ILE A 149 6.24 3.96 -13.65
C ILE A 149 7.64 3.56 -14.08
N THR A 150 8.43 3.02 -13.15
CA THR A 150 9.83 2.65 -13.39
C THR A 150 10.00 1.15 -13.19
N PRO A 151 10.33 0.36 -14.22
CA PRO A 151 10.71 -1.04 -14.04
C PRO A 151 11.95 -1.15 -13.13
N MET A 152 11.88 -2.05 -12.14
CA MET A 152 12.94 -2.28 -11.17
C MET A 152 13.64 -3.61 -11.44
N PRO A 153 14.77 -3.64 -12.17
CA PRO A 153 15.44 -4.89 -12.53
C PRO A 153 15.86 -5.73 -11.33
N GLN A 154 16.22 -5.08 -10.22
CA GLN A 154 16.65 -5.76 -8.99
C GLN A 154 15.51 -6.15 -8.05
N ALA A 155 14.26 -5.77 -8.36
CA ALA A 155 13.09 -6.06 -7.54
C ALA A 155 11.90 -6.51 -8.41
N SER A 156 12.15 -7.38 -9.38
CA SER A 156 11.20 -7.77 -10.42
C SER A 156 9.89 -8.34 -9.88
N VAL A 157 9.93 -9.17 -8.83
CA VAL A 157 8.72 -9.73 -8.21
C VAL A 157 7.88 -8.63 -7.57
N TYR A 158 8.52 -7.73 -6.80
CA TYR A 158 7.84 -6.59 -6.20
C TYR A 158 7.22 -5.68 -7.27
N ALA A 159 8.01 -5.29 -8.25
CA ALA A 159 7.57 -4.45 -9.37
C ALA A 159 6.36 -5.05 -10.10
N ALA A 160 6.36 -6.36 -10.35
CA ALA A 160 5.23 -7.07 -10.96
C ALA A 160 3.96 -6.97 -10.11
N THR A 161 4.07 -7.14 -8.76
CA THR A 161 2.92 -6.99 -7.88
C THR A 161 2.35 -5.57 -7.91
N LYS A 162 3.20 -4.55 -7.96
CA LYS A 162 2.77 -3.14 -7.97
C LYS A 162 2.16 -2.72 -9.31
N CYS A 163 2.63 -3.29 -10.42
CA CYS A 163 1.94 -3.17 -11.72
C CYS A 163 0.52 -3.76 -11.65
N ALA A 164 0.36 -4.95 -11.07
CA ALA A 164 -0.95 -5.59 -10.92
C ALA A 164 -1.91 -4.74 -10.06
N VAL A 165 -1.43 -4.21 -8.92
CA VAL A 165 -2.24 -3.34 -8.04
C VAL A 165 -2.69 -2.07 -8.78
N THR A 166 -1.79 -1.44 -9.54
CA THR A 166 -2.15 -0.25 -10.34
C THR A 166 -3.25 -0.57 -11.33
N CYS A 167 -3.08 -1.62 -12.14
CA CYS A 167 -4.06 -2.04 -13.14
C CYS A 167 -5.43 -2.38 -12.52
N VAL A 168 -5.45 -3.14 -11.41
CA VAL A 168 -6.70 -3.46 -10.70
C VAL A 168 -7.38 -2.20 -10.18
N THR A 169 -6.62 -1.21 -9.70
CA THR A 169 -7.18 0.05 -9.19
C THR A 169 -7.77 0.91 -10.31
N GLU A 170 -7.13 0.95 -11.48
CA GLU A 170 -7.65 1.62 -12.67
C GLU A 170 -8.97 0.97 -13.13
N CYS A 171 -9.01 -0.36 -13.18
CA CYS A 171 -10.24 -1.09 -13.50
C CYS A 171 -11.36 -0.80 -12.48
N LEU A 172 -11.05 -0.83 -11.18
CA LEU A 172 -12.02 -0.52 -10.14
C LEU A 172 -12.57 0.89 -10.28
N ALA A 173 -11.70 1.88 -10.51
CA ALA A 173 -12.12 3.27 -10.68
C ALA A 173 -13.07 3.43 -11.88
N ALA A 174 -12.77 2.80 -13.02
CA ALA A 174 -13.63 2.81 -14.18
C ALA A 174 -15.00 2.15 -13.89
N GLN A 175 -15.00 0.97 -13.25
CA GLN A 175 -16.24 0.26 -12.90
C GLN A 175 -17.13 1.05 -11.93
N LEU A 176 -16.54 1.71 -10.94
CA LEU A 176 -17.29 2.56 -10.00
C LEU A 176 -17.87 3.81 -10.69
N SER A 177 -17.10 4.39 -11.60
CA SER A 177 -17.55 5.53 -12.41
C SER A 177 -18.71 5.16 -13.34
N ASP A 178 -18.62 3.99 -14.02
CA ASP A 178 -19.68 3.52 -14.93
C ASP A 178 -21.00 3.23 -14.19
N GLN A 179 -20.94 2.94 -12.90
CA GLN A 179 -22.10 2.74 -12.04
C GLN A 179 -22.58 4.01 -11.34
N GLU A 180 -21.99 5.16 -11.64
CA GLU A 180 -22.27 6.43 -10.97
C GLU A 180 -22.21 6.32 -9.43
N ALA A 181 -21.29 5.47 -8.94
CA ALA A 181 -21.17 5.16 -7.52
C ALA A 181 -20.68 6.40 -6.75
N LYS A 182 -21.15 6.54 -5.50
CA LYS A 182 -20.59 7.53 -4.56
C LYS A 182 -19.26 7.09 -3.97
N VAL A 183 -18.87 5.85 -4.21
CA VAL A 183 -17.56 5.28 -3.85
C VAL A 183 -16.61 5.48 -5.02
N SER A 184 -15.42 5.97 -4.74
CA SER A 184 -14.34 6.16 -5.71
C SER A 184 -13.15 5.25 -5.40
N ALA A 185 -12.18 5.18 -6.30
CA ALA A 185 -10.92 4.50 -6.06
C ALA A 185 -9.74 5.42 -6.34
N ALA A 186 -8.62 5.20 -5.63
CA ALA A 186 -7.37 5.90 -5.87
C ALA A 186 -6.18 4.94 -5.76
N VAL A 187 -5.16 5.17 -6.57
CA VAL A 187 -3.88 4.49 -6.48
C VAL A 187 -2.87 5.37 -5.73
N PHE A 188 -2.30 4.82 -4.67
CA PHE A 188 -1.27 5.50 -3.89
C PHE A 188 0.11 4.99 -4.29
N TYR A 189 0.98 5.90 -4.70
CA TYR A 189 2.38 5.65 -5.00
C TYR A 189 3.26 6.29 -3.92
N PRO A 190 3.61 5.57 -2.85
CA PRO A 190 4.52 6.08 -1.84
C PRO A 190 5.86 6.43 -2.49
N SER A 191 6.15 7.70 -2.61
CA SER A 191 7.37 8.24 -3.16
C SER A 191 7.66 9.60 -2.55
N GLY A 192 8.92 9.91 -2.42
CA GLY A 192 9.38 11.18 -1.90
C GLY A 192 10.81 11.47 -2.34
N LYS A 193 11.41 12.47 -1.72
CA LYS A 193 12.78 12.89 -2.02
C LYS A 193 13.85 12.01 -1.36
N GLY A 194 13.43 10.98 -0.62
CA GLY A 194 14.32 10.14 0.17
C GLY A 194 13.81 8.72 0.35
N LEU A 195 14.56 7.99 1.18
CA LEU A 195 14.28 6.63 1.59
C LEU A 195 13.02 6.58 2.47
N LEU A 196 12.12 5.67 2.19
CA LEU A 196 11.00 5.35 3.07
C LEU A 196 11.46 4.32 4.09
N ASP A 197 11.67 4.76 5.34
CA ASP A 197 12.06 3.89 6.43
C ASP A 197 10.85 3.15 6.99
N THR A 198 10.57 1.99 6.42
CA THR A 198 9.41 1.19 6.75
C THR A 198 9.77 -0.27 7.01
N GLY A 199 8.85 -1.02 7.60
CA GLY A 199 8.96 -2.48 7.79
C GLY A 199 9.05 -3.29 6.49
N LEU A 200 8.87 -2.66 5.33
CA LEU A 200 9.01 -3.30 4.01
C LEU A 200 10.39 -3.91 3.80
N TRP A 201 11.44 -3.22 4.25
CA TRP A 201 12.84 -3.66 4.12
C TRP A 201 13.17 -4.93 4.90
N THR A 202 12.39 -5.21 5.93
CA THR A 202 12.55 -6.36 6.83
C THR A 202 11.33 -7.29 6.81
N SER A 203 10.52 -7.22 5.76
CA SER A 203 9.23 -7.94 5.67
C SER A 203 9.37 -9.46 5.72
N ASP A 204 10.54 -10.02 5.39
CA ASP A 204 10.83 -11.46 5.52
C ASP A 204 10.55 -12.02 6.94
N ARG A 205 10.52 -11.17 8.00
CA ARG A 205 10.15 -11.58 9.37
C ARG A 205 8.72 -12.14 9.47
N ASN A 206 7.84 -11.69 8.55
CA ASN A 206 6.44 -12.12 8.50
C ASN A 206 6.18 -13.18 7.42
N ARG A 207 7.26 -13.72 6.84
CA ARG A 207 7.14 -14.74 5.80
C ARG A 207 6.73 -16.08 6.41
N PRO A 208 5.63 -16.70 5.96
CA PRO A 208 5.20 -17.99 6.45
C PRO A 208 6.27 -19.07 6.20
N ALA A 209 6.42 -20.00 7.13
CA ALA A 209 7.45 -21.05 7.05
C ALA A 209 7.28 -21.93 5.80
N GLU A 210 6.04 -22.21 5.39
CA GLU A 210 5.71 -22.99 4.20
C GLU A 210 6.08 -22.28 2.89
N LEU A 211 6.25 -20.95 2.93
CA LEU A 211 6.72 -20.14 1.83
C LEU A 211 8.19 -19.71 1.99
N ALA A 212 8.93 -20.36 2.89
CA ALA A 212 10.36 -20.11 3.03
C ALA A 212 11.09 -20.22 1.69
N ARG A 213 12.16 -19.44 1.51
CA ARG A 213 12.94 -19.48 0.27
C ARG A 213 13.63 -20.84 0.12
N GLU A 214 13.56 -21.38 -1.07
CA GLU A 214 14.18 -22.64 -1.45
C GLU A 214 15.69 -22.49 -1.73
N ARG A 215 16.16 -21.26 -1.92
CA ARG A 215 17.56 -20.92 -2.24
C ARG A 215 18.02 -19.70 -1.47
N PRO A 216 19.29 -19.62 -1.04
CA PRO A 216 19.86 -18.41 -0.46
C PRO A 216 19.89 -17.28 -1.50
N ARG A 217 19.97 -16.04 -1.03
CA ARG A 217 20.13 -14.85 -1.91
C ARG A 217 21.53 -14.86 -2.52
N SER A 218 21.60 -14.54 -3.81
CA SER A 218 22.89 -14.25 -4.50
C SER A 218 23.43 -12.86 -4.14
N THR A 219 22.54 -11.92 -3.79
CA THR A 219 22.88 -10.52 -3.49
C THR A 219 22.54 -10.21 -2.03
N PRO A 220 23.42 -9.52 -1.28
CA PRO A 220 23.11 -9.04 0.07
C PRO A 220 21.85 -8.18 0.08
N ALA A 221 21.07 -8.26 1.16
CA ALA A 221 19.93 -7.36 1.33
C ALA A 221 20.42 -5.93 1.50
N LEU A 222 19.86 -5.01 0.71
CA LEU A 222 20.01 -3.59 0.95
C LEU A 222 19.29 -3.24 2.25
N THR A 223 19.95 -2.55 3.16
CA THR A 223 19.37 -2.15 4.44
C THR A 223 19.21 -0.64 4.51
N VAL A 224 18.21 -0.20 5.26
CA VAL A 224 18.01 1.23 5.58
C VAL A 224 19.27 1.83 6.20
N ALA A 225 19.93 1.10 7.10
CA ALA A 225 21.16 1.55 7.75
C ALA A 225 22.27 1.83 6.72
N ALA A 226 22.51 0.90 5.79
CA ALA A 226 23.53 1.09 4.74
C ALA A 226 23.23 2.29 3.82
N LEU A 227 21.96 2.53 3.51
CA LEU A 227 21.56 3.69 2.70
C LEU A 227 21.72 5.01 3.46
N ARG A 228 21.41 5.03 4.76
CA ARG A 228 21.65 6.19 5.63
C ARG A 228 23.15 6.52 5.74
N GLU A 229 24.01 5.51 5.89
CA GLU A 229 25.47 5.69 5.90
C GLU A 229 25.99 6.28 4.58
N GLN A 230 25.33 6.00 3.46
CA GLN A 230 25.60 6.58 2.14
C GLN A 230 25.03 7.99 1.98
N GLY A 231 24.41 8.56 3.01
CA GLY A 231 23.86 9.92 2.98
C GLY A 231 22.50 10.04 2.27
N VAL A 232 21.80 8.92 2.01
CA VAL A 232 20.46 8.98 1.42
C VAL A 232 19.51 9.58 2.47
N PRO A 233 18.82 10.70 2.16
CA PRO A 233 17.90 11.31 3.10
C PRO A 233 16.70 10.39 3.36
N VAL A 234 16.13 10.49 4.56
CA VAL A 234 14.88 9.78 4.91
C VAL A 234 13.71 10.72 4.65
N GLN A 235 12.71 10.21 3.94
CA GLN A 235 11.45 10.91 3.71
C GLN A 235 10.55 10.76 4.94
N PRO A 236 10.05 11.85 5.54
CA PRO A 236 9.03 11.78 6.58
C PRO A 236 7.75 11.11 6.07
N LEU A 237 7.20 10.17 6.84
CA LEU A 237 6.02 9.39 6.42
C LEU A 237 4.71 10.17 6.63
N ASP A 238 4.70 11.15 7.51
CA ASP A 238 3.60 12.09 7.74
C ASP A 238 3.31 12.95 6.51
N GLU A 239 4.33 13.40 5.78
CA GLU A 239 4.14 14.12 4.51
C GLU A 239 3.36 13.27 3.46
N LEU A 240 3.59 11.97 3.46
CA LEU A 240 2.84 11.05 2.59
C LEU A 240 1.39 10.93 3.04
N ALA A 241 1.16 10.84 4.34
CA ALA A 241 -0.19 10.77 4.90
C ALA A 241 -0.97 12.07 4.68
N ASP A 242 -0.32 13.22 4.82
CA ASP A 242 -0.88 14.54 4.49
C ASP A 242 -1.32 14.62 3.02
N MET A 243 -0.45 14.17 2.11
CA MET A 243 -0.75 14.13 0.67
C MET A 243 -1.95 13.21 0.38
N VAL A 244 -2.07 12.06 1.05
CA VAL A 244 -3.22 11.15 0.91
C VAL A 244 -4.50 11.85 1.35
N VAL A 245 -4.53 12.48 2.52
CA VAL A 245 -5.70 13.22 3.03
C VAL A 245 -6.09 14.36 2.07
N GLN A 246 -5.11 15.11 1.59
CA GLN A 246 -5.37 16.16 0.60
C GLN A 246 -5.95 15.58 -0.69
N GLY A 247 -5.40 14.47 -1.18
CA GLY A 247 -5.89 13.79 -2.38
C GLY A 247 -7.32 13.25 -2.23
N ILE A 248 -7.71 12.76 -1.04
CA ILE A 248 -9.08 12.38 -0.72
C ILE A 248 -10.02 13.58 -0.87
N ARG A 249 -9.65 14.74 -0.28
CA ARG A 249 -10.44 15.97 -0.36
C ARG A 249 -10.61 16.48 -1.78
N GLU A 250 -9.60 16.35 -2.60
CA GLU A 250 -9.60 16.80 -3.99
C GLU A 250 -10.18 15.78 -4.97
N GLY A 251 -10.50 14.57 -4.52
CA GLY A 251 -11.00 13.49 -5.37
C GLY A 251 -9.97 13.01 -6.39
N ARG A 252 -8.68 13.03 -6.05
CA ARG A 252 -7.60 12.58 -6.93
C ARG A 252 -7.58 11.09 -7.08
N PHE A 253 -7.44 10.58 -8.31
CA PHE A 253 -7.18 9.18 -8.57
C PHE A 253 -5.73 8.79 -8.28
N VAL A 254 -4.77 9.61 -8.67
CA VAL A 254 -3.34 9.36 -8.42
C VAL A 254 -2.88 10.14 -7.20
N LEU A 255 -2.41 9.41 -6.19
CA LEU A 255 -1.83 9.95 -4.97
C LEU A 255 -0.32 9.78 -5.04
N LEU A 256 0.40 10.83 -5.42
CA LEU A 256 1.85 10.85 -5.65
C LEU A 256 2.41 12.21 -5.23
N LEU A 257 3.42 12.22 -4.37
CA LEU A 257 3.97 13.45 -3.81
C LEU A 257 4.87 14.20 -4.79
N ASP A 258 5.75 13.49 -5.50
CA ASP A 258 6.76 14.07 -6.42
C ASP A 258 6.47 13.66 -7.86
N VAL A 259 5.46 14.30 -8.45
CA VAL A 259 4.99 13.97 -9.81
C VAL A 259 6.08 14.26 -10.85
N GLU A 260 6.79 15.40 -10.72
CA GLU A 260 7.77 15.85 -11.73
C GLU A 260 8.92 14.85 -11.91
N ARG A 261 9.37 14.25 -10.82
CA ARG A 261 10.40 13.20 -10.83
C ARG A 261 10.04 12.01 -11.71
N HIS A 262 8.75 11.66 -11.77
CA HIS A 262 8.27 10.44 -12.42
C HIS A 262 7.74 10.68 -13.84
N VAL A 263 7.32 11.90 -14.18
CA VAL A 263 6.73 12.23 -15.49
C VAL A 263 7.69 11.96 -16.63
N GLY A 264 8.97 12.32 -16.49
CA GLY A 264 9.99 12.05 -17.51
C GLY A 264 10.10 10.57 -17.82
N THR A 265 10.26 9.73 -16.79
CA THR A 265 10.37 8.26 -16.94
C THR A 265 9.13 7.63 -17.59
N LEU A 266 7.93 8.13 -17.23
CA LEU A 266 6.69 7.66 -17.87
C LEU A 266 6.63 8.02 -19.36
N ARG A 267 6.99 9.24 -19.73
CA ARG A 267 7.03 9.69 -21.13
C ARG A 267 8.03 8.87 -21.94
N ASP A 268 9.25 8.75 -21.44
CA ASP A 268 10.30 7.96 -22.09
C ASP A 268 9.89 6.49 -22.29
N ARG A 269 9.18 5.92 -21.31
CA ARG A 269 8.66 4.56 -21.42
C ARG A 269 7.57 4.45 -22.49
N ALA A 270 6.64 5.39 -22.52
CA ALA A 270 5.57 5.43 -23.50
C ALA A 270 6.10 5.63 -24.92
N GLU A 271 7.06 6.54 -25.10
CA GLU A 271 7.71 6.84 -26.38
C GLU A 271 8.47 5.61 -26.92
N ARG A 272 9.24 4.92 -26.08
CA ARG A 272 9.92 3.68 -26.46
C ARG A 272 8.97 2.56 -26.87
N ILE A 273 7.87 2.39 -26.14
CA ILE A 273 6.85 1.41 -26.51
C ILE A 273 6.26 1.76 -27.88
N ALA A 274 5.92 3.03 -28.11
CA ALA A 274 5.39 3.50 -29.39
C ALA A 274 6.38 3.34 -30.56
N ALA A 275 7.68 3.50 -30.29
CA ALA A 275 8.76 3.33 -31.26
C ALA A 275 9.23 1.87 -31.42
N LEU A 276 8.66 0.92 -30.65
CA LEU A 276 9.06 -0.49 -30.63
C LEU A 276 10.53 -0.71 -30.23
N GLU A 277 11.06 0.17 -29.39
CA GLU A 277 12.46 0.13 -28.92
C GLU A 277 12.63 -0.78 -27.71
N ASN A 278 13.86 -1.27 -27.53
CA ASN A 278 14.22 -2.06 -26.36
C ASN A 278 14.12 -1.23 -25.07
N PRO A 279 13.79 -1.85 -23.92
CA PRO A 279 13.80 -1.16 -22.65
C PRO A 279 15.21 -0.65 -22.33
N THR A 280 15.32 0.60 -21.88
CA THR A 280 16.58 1.09 -21.32
C THR A 280 16.87 0.40 -20.00
N VAL A 281 18.14 0.06 -19.81
CA VAL A 281 18.61 -0.36 -18.48
C VAL A 281 18.63 0.88 -17.61
N VAL A 282 17.64 1.01 -16.73
CA VAL A 282 17.68 2.03 -15.69
C VAL A 282 18.68 1.52 -14.65
N HIS A 283 19.94 1.93 -14.79
CA HIS A 283 20.91 1.79 -13.70
C HIS A 283 20.49 2.76 -12.59
N GLN A 284 19.59 2.31 -11.73
CA GLN A 284 19.41 3.00 -10.46
C GLN A 284 20.64 2.66 -9.62
N MET A 285 21.61 3.55 -9.66
CA MET A 285 22.53 3.82 -8.55
C MET A 285 23.66 4.73 -9.04
N GLY A 286 23.83 5.86 -8.41
CA GLY A 286 25.03 6.67 -8.52
C GLY A 286 24.83 7.98 -9.28
N GLY A 287 24.34 8.94 -8.62
CA GLY A 287 24.40 10.36 -8.87
C GLY A 287 24.13 11.07 -7.59
#